data_098a0552d5685108a11c5d23685fd194
#
_entry.id   098a0552d5685108a11c5d23685fd194
#
_cell.length_a   1.000
_cell.length_b   1.000
_cell.length_c   1.000
_cell.angle_alpha   90.00
_cell.angle_beta   90.00
_cell.angle_gamma   90.00
#
_symmetry.space_group_name_H-M   'P 1'
#
loop_
_entity.id
_entity.type
_entity.pdbx_description
1 polymer ?
#
loop_
_entity_poly.entity_id
_entity_poly.type
_entity_poly.pdbx_seq_one_letter_code
_entity_poly.pdbx_strand_id
1 'polypeptide(L)'
;MRKILAVLGLIIGLYLISACGLSDDTVAKVGKQTITVDDYKFVLNRRFPGKAIAKIDSAQRYSILNYMIDKYLQATQAIDMGLDTTRLFLSELADYKARLIGNKYFEKVIVDVLVPEEEIREAFEKRRDEVKARHILIQYKGARNSKVKRSKEEAFKLAEKILREAKSGKTSFNYLAEKYSDDPSAKKNKGDLGYFTWGQMVDEFQKAAFSMEPGQISEPVETPYGFHIIKVEGRRKNPFFDENNYQWQKEDIKRNRYFAHQDTALKMWKAKKKELKQVYEATLFKEKIDSVARLASKKQQEGRYKPKSYSMAEKRIVLAKWKNGQLLLDDVFLMYGGRRFSALQRRITRPEKFEQIVDQILLAKLIENEASKIGLFDDVQVKTNLKDFKIQKLSSLAYSKEVKAKSEPTEEEIKAYYEQHADEFVKPAEIELWEISLKDEKTANKVLKLAQKGYDFEKLAGKYSEDKYYKKKKGYIGFKTKNRRGEVSKEAFKLGTNKIGGPVKYRNYYVVFKTGKIHPETIRS
;
A
#
# COMPACT_ATOMS: atom_id res chain seq x y z
N MET A 1 16.47 35.22 -7.58
CA MET A 1 17.07 33.89 -7.33
C MET A 1 18.55 33.85 -6.90
N ARG A 2 19.32 34.92 -6.93
CA ARG A 2 20.76 34.92 -6.53
C ARG A 2 21.07 35.44 -5.11
N LYS A 3 20.08 35.89 -4.34
CA LYS A 3 20.31 36.44 -2.97
C LYS A 3 19.88 35.52 -1.81
N ILE A 4 19.23 34.38 -2.09
CA ILE A 4 18.79 33.42 -1.06
C ILE A 4 19.84 32.32 -0.82
N LEU A 5 20.78 32.16 -1.75
CA LEU A 5 21.90 31.18 -1.59
C LEU A 5 23.06 31.69 -0.73
N ALA A 6 23.07 32.97 -0.34
CA ALA A 6 24.17 33.55 0.41
C ALA A 6 24.07 33.46 1.95
N VAL A 7 22.92 33.02 2.49
CA VAL A 7 22.74 32.90 3.96
C VAL A 7 22.94 31.45 4.48
N LEU A 8 22.97 30.46 3.59
CA LEU A 8 23.25 29.06 3.94
C LEU A 8 24.72 28.65 3.79
N GLY A 9 25.58 29.58 3.36
CA GLY A 9 26.97 29.30 3.02
C GLY A 9 28.02 29.67 4.08
N LEU A 10 27.64 30.12 5.28
CA LEU A 10 28.62 30.76 6.17
C LEU A 10 28.60 30.24 7.61
N ILE A 11 28.27 28.97 7.84
CA ILE A 11 28.62 28.26 9.08
C ILE A 11 29.12 26.84 8.72
N ILE A 12 30.10 26.75 7.84
CA ILE A 12 31.02 25.61 7.82
C ILE A 12 32.23 26.06 8.63
N GLY A 13 32.03 26.18 9.92
CA GLY A 13 33.14 26.17 10.85
C GLY A 13 33.77 24.78 10.83
N LEU A 14 34.96 24.64 10.27
CA LEU A 14 35.82 23.50 10.48
C LEU A 14 36.05 23.31 12.00
N TYR A 15 35.19 22.53 12.64
CA TYR A 15 35.60 21.89 13.90
C TYR A 15 36.34 20.61 13.51
N LEU A 16 37.67 20.72 13.45
CA LEU A 16 38.58 19.61 13.67
C LEU A 16 38.25 19.05 15.06
N ILE A 17 37.36 18.06 15.12
CA ILE A 17 37.06 17.34 16.34
C ILE A 17 38.23 16.42 16.58
N SER A 18 39.06 16.78 17.59
CA SER A 18 39.95 15.83 18.26
C SER A 18 39.15 14.57 18.60
N ALA A 19 39.61 13.42 18.16
CA ALA A 19 38.99 12.09 18.30
C ALA A 19 39.05 11.56 19.75
N CYS A 20 38.73 12.39 20.74
CA CYS A 20 38.70 12.01 22.14
C CYS A 20 37.28 12.02 22.65
N GLY A 21 36.60 10.83 22.74
CA GLY A 21 35.38 10.66 23.45
C GLY A 21 34.13 10.21 22.62
N LEU A 22 34.30 9.68 21.42
CA LEU A 22 33.19 8.97 20.73
C LEU A 22 33.22 7.50 21.20
N SER A 23 32.06 6.98 21.60
CA SER A 23 31.88 5.54 21.80
C SER A 23 32.07 4.79 20.48
N ASP A 24 32.54 3.54 20.53
CA ASP A 24 32.75 2.68 19.35
C ASP A 24 31.49 2.56 18.46
N ASP A 25 30.32 2.85 19.02
CA ASP A 25 29.03 2.83 18.30
C ASP A 25 28.66 4.14 17.61
N THR A 26 29.47 5.18 17.65
CA THR A 26 29.14 6.51 17.10
C THR A 26 29.66 6.66 15.68
N VAL A 27 28.73 6.94 14.73
CA VAL A 27 29.06 7.27 13.34
C VAL A 27 29.25 8.77 13.14
N ALA A 28 28.41 9.59 13.77
CA ALA A 28 28.52 11.05 13.73
C ALA A 28 27.87 11.70 14.95
N LYS A 29 28.32 12.92 15.30
CA LYS A 29 27.75 13.75 16.35
C LYS A 29 27.23 15.05 15.75
N VAL A 30 25.98 15.40 16.03
CA VAL A 30 25.32 16.60 15.52
C VAL A 30 24.74 17.38 16.70
N GLY A 31 25.45 18.39 17.15
CA GLY A 31 25.13 19.10 18.40
C GLY A 31 25.13 18.14 19.59
N LYS A 32 24.00 18.08 20.30
CA LYS A 32 23.78 17.15 21.44
C LYS A 32 23.32 15.75 20.99
N GLN A 33 23.04 15.55 19.72
CA GLN A 33 22.52 14.30 19.20
C GLN A 33 23.61 13.45 18.56
N THR A 34 23.48 12.13 18.64
CA THR A 34 24.44 11.16 18.11
C THR A 34 23.76 10.28 17.06
N ILE A 35 24.40 10.07 15.93
CA ILE A 35 24.03 9.05 14.94
C ILE A 35 24.84 7.81 15.29
N THR A 36 24.17 6.76 15.74
CA THR A 36 24.81 5.49 16.07
C THR A 36 24.97 4.59 14.84
N VAL A 37 25.81 3.55 14.98
CA VAL A 37 25.95 2.50 13.96
C VAL A 37 24.59 1.85 13.64
N ASP A 38 23.75 1.62 14.66
CA ASP A 38 22.41 1.04 14.47
C ASP A 38 21.47 1.99 13.74
N ASP A 39 21.47 3.29 14.09
CA ASP A 39 20.71 4.30 13.35
C ASP A 39 21.10 4.31 11.86
N TYR A 40 22.39 4.25 11.60
CA TYR A 40 22.92 4.28 10.24
C TYR A 40 22.57 3.00 9.45
N LYS A 41 22.77 1.82 10.05
CA LYS A 41 22.36 0.54 9.47
C LYS A 41 20.86 0.50 9.17
N PHE A 42 20.05 1.01 10.09
CA PHE A 42 18.61 1.09 9.92
C PHE A 42 18.22 1.90 8.67
N VAL A 43 18.79 3.09 8.49
CA VAL A 43 18.50 3.93 7.32
C VAL A 43 19.04 3.31 6.04
N LEU A 44 20.23 2.70 6.05
CA LEU A 44 20.79 1.98 4.90
C LEU A 44 19.90 0.82 4.46
N ASN A 45 19.47 -0.04 5.39
CA ASN A 45 18.59 -1.18 5.09
C ASN A 45 17.23 -0.73 4.52
N ARG A 46 16.67 0.38 5.03
CA ARG A 46 15.44 0.96 4.52
C ARG A 46 15.60 1.55 3.12
N ARG A 47 16.75 2.14 2.81
CA ARG A 47 17.04 2.79 1.52
C ARG A 47 17.45 1.80 0.44
N PHE A 48 18.10 0.71 0.82
CA PHE A 48 18.57 -0.36 -0.06
C PHE A 48 18.02 -1.73 0.41
N PRO A 49 16.70 -1.94 0.34
CA PRO A 49 16.10 -3.17 0.81
C PRO A 49 16.67 -4.37 0.04
N GLY A 50 17.07 -5.40 0.77
CA GLY A 50 17.63 -6.62 0.19
C GLY A 50 19.08 -6.56 -0.27
N LYS A 51 19.76 -5.42 -0.14
CA LYS A 51 21.18 -5.30 -0.45
C LYS A 51 22.01 -5.43 0.83
N ALA A 52 22.95 -6.36 0.89
CA ALA A 52 23.88 -6.45 2.00
C ALA A 52 24.67 -5.14 2.14
N ILE A 53 24.80 -4.62 3.36
CA ILE A 53 25.46 -3.31 3.62
C ILE A 53 26.87 -3.27 3.05
N ALA A 54 27.61 -4.38 3.12
CA ALA A 54 28.97 -4.50 2.56
C ALA A 54 29.01 -4.28 1.03
N LYS A 55 27.90 -4.55 0.33
CA LYS A 55 27.78 -4.37 -1.13
C LYS A 55 27.27 -2.98 -1.54
N ILE A 56 26.98 -2.08 -0.58
CA ILE A 56 26.64 -0.68 -0.85
C ILE A 56 27.96 0.07 -1.04
N ASP A 57 28.11 0.75 -2.18
CA ASP A 57 29.34 1.50 -2.46
C ASP A 57 29.55 2.67 -1.50
N SER A 58 30.80 3.15 -1.37
CA SER A 58 31.18 4.18 -0.42
C SER A 58 30.47 5.52 -0.70
N ALA A 59 30.28 5.89 -1.95
CA ALA A 59 29.60 7.14 -2.31
C ALA A 59 28.12 7.13 -1.89
N GLN A 60 27.43 6.00 -2.10
CA GLN A 60 26.06 5.80 -1.61
C GLN A 60 26.01 5.86 -0.08
N ARG A 61 26.95 5.20 0.62
CA ARG A 61 27.04 5.24 2.08
C ARG A 61 27.26 6.66 2.60
N TYR A 62 28.15 7.41 1.97
CA TYR A 62 28.42 8.82 2.31
C TYR A 62 27.19 9.70 2.08
N SER A 63 26.50 9.54 0.96
CA SER A 63 25.29 10.29 0.64
C SER A 63 24.20 10.07 1.70
N ILE A 64 24.03 8.83 2.18
CA ILE A 64 23.07 8.54 3.25
C ILE A 64 23.50 9.16 4.58
N LEU A 65 24.78 9.12 4.92
CA LEU A 65 25.26 9.76 6.15
C LEU A 65 25.04 11.28 6.12
N ASN A 66 25.37 11.94 5.02
CA ASN A 66 25.12 13.38 4.85
C ASN A 66 23.62 13.71 4.94
N TYR A 67 22.78 12.93 4.27
CA TYR A 67 21.31 13.05 4.42
C TYR A 67 20.87 12.95 5.88
N MET A 68 21.42 12.00 6.65
CA MET A 68 21.11 11.86 8.07
C MET A 68 21.59 13.08 8.86
N ILE A 69 22.81 13.54 8.64
CA ILE A 69 23.37 14.73 9.30
C ILE A 69 22.44 15.94 9.07
N ASP A 70 22.01 16.18 7.82
CA ASP A 70 21.09 17.26 7.48
C ASP A 70 19.76 17.15 8.24
N LYS A 71 19.21 15.92 8.34
CA LYS A 71 17.97 15.68 9.10
C LYS A 71 18.14 15.96 10.59
N TYR A 72 19.28 15.58 11.17
CA TYR A 72 19.60 15.83 12.56
C TYR A 72 19.82 17.33 12.85
N LEU A 73 20.47 18.06 11.94
CA LEU A 73 20.62 19.54 12.04
C LEU A 73 19.24 20.23 12.03
N GLN A 74 18.39 19.88 11.09
CA GLN A 74 17.01 20.39 11.02
C GLN A 74 16.18 20.03 12.26
N ALA A 75 16.34 18.80 12.79
CA ALA A 75 15.66 18.37 14.00
C ALA A 75 16.16 19.14 15.24
N THR A 76 17.47 19.41 15.33
CA THR A 76 18.04 20.24 16.40
C THR A 76 17.45 21.65 16.35
N GLN A 77 17.41 22.27 15.17
CA GLN A 77 16.75 23.57 14.99
C GLN A 77 15.28 23.52 15.43
N ALA A 78 14.54 22.48 15.08
CA ALA A 78 13.16 22.32 15.52
C ALA A 78 13.01 22.26 17.06
N ILE A 79 13.96 21.59 17.74
CA ILE A 79 13.99 21.54 19.23
C ILE A 79 14.28 22.93 19.79
N ASP A 80 15.25 23.65 19.26
CA ASP A 80 15.57 25.02 19.67
C ASP A 80 14.40 25.97 19.48
N MET A 81 13.53 25.70 18.51
CA MET A 81 12.27 26.41 18.27
C MET A 81 11.10 25.93 19.16
N GLY A 82 11.29 24.96 20.05
CA GLY A 82 10.27 24.36 20.92
C GLY A 82 9.24 23.52 20.18
N LEU A 83 9.51 23.06 18.95
CA LEU A 83 8.54 22.31 18.15
C LEU A 83 8.31 20.88 18.69
N ASP A 84 9.27 20.34 19.42
CA ASP A 84 9.22 19.01 20.08
C ASP A 84 8.22 18.96 21.25
N THR A 85 7.84 20.11 21.81
CA THR A 85 6.83 20.23 22.87
C THR A 85 5.44 20.58 22.34
N THR A 86 5.31 20.85 21.05
CA THR A 86 4.02 21.18 20.45
C THR A 86 3.04 20.00 20.51
N ARG A 87 1.75 20.31 20.74
CA ARG A 87 0.70 19.29 20.80
C ARG A 87 0.63 18.45 19.51
N LEU A 88 0.92 19.04 18.36
CA LEU A 88 0.96 18.35 17.07
C LEU A 88 2.06 17.28 17.06
N PHE A 89 3.28 17.65 17.44
CA PHE A 89 4.40 16.70 17.50
C PHE A 89 4.15 15.58 18.50
N LEU A 90 3.72 15.94 19.72
CA LEU A 90 3.44 14.97 20.79
C LEU A 90 2.30 14.01 20.40
N SER A 91 1.27 14.50 19.71
CA SER A 91 0.17 13.67 19.20
C SER A 91 0.65 12.65 18.16
N GLU A 92 1.44 13.09 17.20
CA GLU A 92 1.94 12.19 16.15
C GLU A 92 2.96 11.18 16.70
N LEU A 93 3.76 11.59 17.68
CA LEU A 93 4.69 10.69 18.37
C LEU A 93 3.94 9.64 19.19
N ALA A 94 2.89 10.04 19.94
CA ALA A 94 2.08 9.12 20.73
C ALA A 94 1.37 8.09 19.85
N ASP A 95 0.78 8.52 18.73
CA ASP A 95 0.15 7.62 17.75
C ASP A 95 1.16 6.66 17.11
N TYR A 96 2.32 7.16 16.71
CA TYR A 96 3.38 6.33 16.13
C TYR A 96 3.90 5.30 17.13
N LYS A 97 4.19 5.74 18.38
CA LYS A 97 4.65 4.87 19.47
C LYS A 97 3.63 3.76 19.74
N ALA A 98 2.35 4.11 19.89
CA ALA A 98 1.30 3.13 20.17
C ALA A 98 1.20 2.06 19.07
N ARG A 99 1.29 2.46 17.80
CA ARG A 99 1.28 1.52 16.66
C ARG A 99 2.53 0.66 16.60
N LEU A 100 3.70 1.24 16.77
CA LEU A 100 4.96 0.51 16.75
C LEU A 100 5.03 -0.54 17.86
N ILE A 101 4.72 -0.13 19.09
CA ILE A 101 4.72 -1.03 20.26
C ILE A 101 3.62 -2.08 20.12
N GLY A 102 2.42 -1.69 19.68
CA GLY A 102 1.31 -2.63 19.47
C GLY A 102 1.65 -3.71 18.45
N ASN A 103 2.27 -3.34 17.33
CA ASN A 103 2.69 -4.29 16.30
C ASN A 103 3.82 -5.20 16.82
N LYS A 104 4.82 -4.64 17.51
CA LYS A 104 5.93 -5.43 18.03
C LYS A 104 5.50 -6.37 19.16
N TYR A 105 4.58 -5.91 20.01
CA TYR A 105 3.98 -6.76 21.03
C TYR A 105 3.16 -7.91 20.41
N PHE A 106 2.31 -7.60 19.43
CA PHE A 106 1.57 -8.63 18.68
C PHE A 106 2.52 -9.64 18.04
N GLU A 107 3.58 -9.16 17.38
CA GLU A 107 4.60 -10.04 16.81
C GLU A 107 5.16 -10.97 17.87
N LYS A 108 5.59 -10.42 19.03
CA LYS A 108 6.24 -11.19 20.09
C LYS A 108 5.34 -12.24 20.75
N VAL A 109 4.07 -11.87 21.04
CA VAL A 109 3.19 -12.73 21.85
C VAL A 109 2.26 -13.60 21.02
N ILE A 110 2.13 -13.35 19.72
CA ILE A 110 1.25 -14.10 18.82
C ILE A 110 2.05 -14.73 17.69
N VAL A 111 2.79 -13.91 16.90
CA VAL A 111 3.42 -14.41 15.68
C VAL A 111 4.60 -15.32 16.02
N ASP A 112 5.47 -14.94 16.96
CA ASP A 112 6.62 -15.75 17.40
C ASP A 112 6.19 -17.07 18.07
N VAL A 113 4.99 -17.09 18.66
CA VAL A 113 4.40 -18.33 19.24
C VAL A 113 3.84 -19.24 18.15
N LEU A 114 3.21 -18.66 17.12
CA LEU A 114 2.61 -19.44 16.03
C LEU A 114 3.64 -19.90 14.98
N VAL A 115 4.72 -19.16 14.83
CA VAL A 115 5.79 -19.42 13.86
C VAL A 115 7.13 -19.32 14.58
N PRO A 116 7.50 -20.37 15.35
CA PRO A 116 8.76 -20.39 16.10
C PRO A 116 9.97 -20.39 15.16
N GLU A 117 11.12 -19.98 15.69
CA GLU A 117 12.38 -19.89 14.93
C GLU A 117 12.76 -21.22 14.25
N GLU A 118 12.47 -22.33 14.90
CA GLU A 118 12.74 -23.67 14.37
C GLU A 118 11.96 -23.93 13.07
N GLU A 119 10.67 -23.59 13.04
CA GLU A 119 9.84 -23.71 11.84
C GLU A 119 10.34 -22.80 10.70
N ILE A 120 10.85 -21.62 11.04
CA ILE A 120 11.43 -20.70 10.05
C ILE A 120 12.72 -21.30 9.46
N ARG A 121 13.59 -21.88 10.30
CA ARG A 121 14.82 -22.57 9.85
C ARG A 121 14.50 -23.76 8.97
N GLU A 122 13.57 -24.58 9.38
CA GLU A 122 13.13 -25.74 8.58
C GLU A 122 12.60 -25.30 7.21
N ALA A 123 11.76 -24.27 7.19
CA ALA A 123 11.24 -23.70 5.93
C ALA A 123 12.35 -23.09 5.07
N PHE A 124 13.38 -22.49 5.66
CA PHE A 124 14.55 -21.97 4.95
C PHE A 124 15.36 -23.11 4.32
N GLU A 125 15.66 -24.17 5.09
CA GLU A 125 16.42 -25.33 4.59
C GLU A 125 15.68 -26.03 3.43
N LYS A 126 14.35 -26.13 3.50
CA LYS A 126 13.54 -26.67 2.40
C LYS A 126 13.62 -25.87 1.10
N ARG A 127 14.03 -24.59 1.14
CA ARG A 127 14.29 -23.77 -0.06
C ARG A 127 15.56 -24.17 -0.82
N ARG A 128 16.38 -25.05 -0.24
CA ARG A 128 17.59 -25.61 -0.87
C ARG A 128 17.26 -26.42 -2.15
N ASP A 129 16.05 -26.95 -2.22
CA ASP A 129 15.58 -27.77 -3.32
C ASP A 129 14.40 -27.10 -4.04
N GLU A 130 14.29 -27.39 -5.34
CA GLU A 130 13.15 -27.04 -6.19
C GLU A 130 12.49 -28.31 -6.71
N VAL A 131 11.17 -28.28 -6.77
CA VAL A 131 10.33 -29.35 -7.34
C VAL A 131 9.68 -28.83 -8.61
N LYS A 132 9.75 -29.59 -9.70
CA LYS A 132 8.95 -29.37 -10.90
C LYS A 132 7.70 -30.23 -10.85
N ALA A 133 6.52 -29.61 -10.95
CA ALA A 133 5.28 -30.37 -10.93
C ALA A 133 4.24 -29.86 -11.92
N ARG A 134 3.31 -30.75 -12.23
CA ARG A 134 2.02 -30.45 -12.87
C ARG A 134 0.89 -30.69 -11.91
N HIS A 135 -0.23 -30.00 -12.12
CA HIS A 135 -1.42 -30.24 -11.29
C HIS A 135 -2.72 -30.21 -12.10
N ILE A 136 -3.74 -30.84 -11.53
CA ILE A 136 -5.13 -30.74 -11.93
C ILE A 136 -5.91 -30.23 -10.74
N LEU A 137 -6.55 -29.07 -10.85
CA LEU A 137 -7.38 -28.48 -9.79
C LEU A 137 -8.85 -28.82 -10.04
N ILE A 138 -9.51 -29.37 -9.04
CA ILE A 138 -10.96 -29.63 -9.05
C ILE A 138 -11.59 -28.80 -7.92
N GLN A 139 -12.22 -27.70 -8.29
CA GLN A 139 -12.86 -26.79 -7.34
C GLN A 139 -14.22 -27.33 -6.87
N TYR A 140 -14.71 -26.81 -5.74
CA TYR A 140 -16.06 -27.01 -5.25
C TYR A 140 -16.69 -25.70 -4.81
N LYS A 141 -18.00 -25.69 -4.62
CA LYS A 141 -18.74 -24.49 -4.16
C LYS A 141 -18.26 -24.09 -2.77
N GLY A 142 -17.77 -22.85 -2.64
CA GLY A 142 -17.22 -22.31 -1.40
C GLY A 142 -15.70 -22.39 -1.29
N ALA A 143 -14.99 -23.07 -2.19
CA ALA A 143 -13.54 -22.99 -2.29
C ALA A 143 -13.11 -21.57 -2.73
N ARG A 144 -11.88 -21.18 -2.38
CA ARG A 144 -11.35 -19.83 -2.70
C ARG A 144 -11.35 -19.59 -4.22
N ASN A 145 -11.90 -18.45 -4.65
CA ASN A 145 -12.03 -18.06 -6.06
C ASN A 145 -12.88 -19.01 -6.93
N SER A 146 -13.62 -19.95 -6.34
CA SER A 146 -14.43 -20.90 -7.06
C SER A 146 -15.70 -20.25 -7.63
N LYS A 147 -16.01 -20.60 -8.87
CA LYS A 147 -17.27 -20.24 -9.57
C LYS A 147 -18.11 -21.47 -9.91
N VAL A 148 -17.64 -22.65 -9.52
CA VAL A 148 -18.34 -23.91 -9.83
C VAL A 148 -19.51 -24.16 -8.86
N LYS A 149 -20.48 -24.95 -9.31
CA LYS A 149 -21.68 -25.28 -8.52
C LYS A 149 -21.60 -26.64 -7.81
N ARG A 150 -20.61 -27.49 -8.21
CA ARG A 150 -20.46 -28.84 -7.64
C ARG A 150 -20.18 -28.79 -6.15
N SER A 151 -20.69 -29.79 -5.41
CA SER A 151 -20.42 -29.96 -3.98
C SER A 151 -18.97 -30.40 -3.74
N LYS A 152 -18.54 -30.41 -2.49
CA LYS A 152 -17.22 -30.90 -2.11
C LYS A 152 -17.09 -32.41 -2.39
N GLU A 153 -18.13 -33.18 -2.11
CA GLU A 153 -18.20 -34.61 -2.34
C GLU A 153 -18.15 -34.95 -3.84
N GLU A 154 -18.86 -34.19 -4.68
CA GLU A 154 -18.82 -34.34 -6.14
C GLU A 154 -17.44 -34.03 -6.68
N ALA A 155 -16.79 -32.98 -6.17
CA ALA A 155 -15.43 -32.61 -6.57
C ALA A 155 -14.41 -33.70 -6.18
N PHE A 156 -14.52 -34.26 -4.97
CA PHE A 156 -13.66 -35.34 -4.52
C PHE A 156 -13.82 -36.60 -5.39
N LYS A 157 -15.06 -37.05 -5.64
CA LYS A 157 -15.33 -38.20 -6.52
C LYS A 157 -14.79 -37.98 -7.95
N LEU A 158 -14.90 -36.75 -8.47
CA LEU A 158 -14.34 -36.38 -9.77
C LEU A 158 -12.80 -36.44 -9.74
N ALA A 159 -12.16 -35.92 -8.68
CA ALA A 159 -10.71 -35.98 -8.51
C ALA A 159 -10.21 -37.45 -8.44
N GLU A 160 -10.89 -38.33 -7.68
CA GLU A 160 -10.55 -39.75 -7.64
C GLU A 160 -10.70 -40.44 -9.00
N LYS A 161 -11.75 -40.12 -9.76
CA LYS A 161 -11.94 -40.64 -11.13
C LYS A 161 -10.77 -40.23 -12.03
N ILE A 162 -10.39 -38.95 -12.01
CA ILE A 162 -9.27 -38.42 -12.82
C ILE A 162 -7.95 -39.05 -12.36
N LEU A 163 -7.75 -39.23 -11.06
CA LEU A 163 -6.56 -39.89 -10.52
C LEU A 163 -6.42 -41.33 -11.02
N ARG A 164 -7.49 -42.11 -11.02
CA ARG A 164 -7.49 -43.50 -11.57
C ARG A 164 -7.13 -43.48 -13.06
N GLU A 165 -7.66 -42.52 -13.82
CA GLU A 165 -7.35 -42.37 -15.23
C GLU A 165 -5.87 -41.97 -15.44
N ALA A 166 -5.35 -41.03 -14.63
CA ALA A 166 -3.94 -40.62 -14.68
C ALA A 166 -2.98 -41.76 -14.32
N LYS A 167 -3.29 -42.54 -13.27
CA LYS A 167 -2.47 -43.72 -12.84
C LYS A 167 -2.51 -44.89 -13.83
N SER A 168 -3.58 -45.00 -14.63
CA SER A 168 -3.66 -46.08 -15.65
C SER A 168 -2.67 -45.94 -16.80
N GLY A 169 -2.13 -44.72 -16.98
CA GLY A 169 -1.19 -44.42 -18.09
C GLY A 169 -1.81 -44.36 -19.49
N LYS A 170 -3.12 -44.69 -19.62
CA LYS A 170 -3.82 -44.71 -20.94
C LYS A 170 -4.03 -43.29 -21.48
N THR A 171 -4.18 -42.31 -20.60
CA THR A 171 -4.40 -40.90 -20.94
C THR A 171 -3.27 -40.08 -20.36
N SER A 172 -2.70 -39.15 -21.14
CA SER A 172 -1.62 -38.30 -20.63
C SER A 172 -2.12 -37.34 -19.57
N PHE A 173 -1.32 -37.11 -18.54
CA PHE A 173 -1.63 -36.15 -17.47
C PHE A 173 -1.90 -34.74 -18.03
N ASN A 174 -1.18 -34.34 -19.07
CA ASN A 174 -1.35 -33.07 -19.76
C ASN A 174 -2.75 -32.91 -20.36
N TYR A 175 -3.25 -33.96 -21.02
CA TYR A 175 -4.61 -33.97 -21.58
C TYR A 175 -5.67 -33.88 -20.46
N LEU A 176 -5.48 -34.64 -19.37
CA LEU A 176 -6.39 -34.60 -18.23
C LEU A 176 -6.41 -33.22 -17.58
N ALA A 177 -5.25 -32.58 -17.44
CA ALA A 177 -5.16 -31.21 -16.90
C ALA A 177 -5.87 -30.20 -17.81
N GLU A 178 -5.67 -30.27 -19.12
CA GLU A 178 -6.34 -29.37 -20.08
C GLU A 178 -7.85 -29.56 -20.09
N LYS A 179 -8.32 -30.82 -19.96
CA LYS A 179 -9.75 -31.20 -20.04
C LYS A 179 -10.52 -30.93 -18.77
N TYR A 180 -9.95 -31.23 -17.62
CA TYR A 180 -10.69 -31.29 -16.35
C TYR A 180 -10.31 -30.22 -15.34
N SER A 181 -9.14 -29.59 -15.46
CA SER A 181 -8.70 -28.63 -14.46
C SER A 181 -9.54 -27.37 -14.46
N ASP A 182 -9.99 -26.97 -13.28
CA ASP A 182 -10.64 -25.68 -13.05
C ASP A 182 -9.63 -24.52 -12.91
N ASP A 183 -8.32 -24.78 -12.96
CA ASP A 183 -7.31 -23.75 -13.06
C ASP A 183 -7.38 -23.09 -14.44
N PRO A 184 -7.67 -21.76 -14.52
CA PRO A 184 -7.78 -21.08 -15.81
C PRO A 184 -6.51 -21.18 -16.69
N SER A 185 -5.34 -21.36 -16.08
CA SER A 185 -4.07 -21.48 -16.79
C SER A 185 -3.87 -22.84 -17.47
N ALA A 186 -4.56 -23.89 -16.97
CA ALA A 186 -4.37 -25.27 -17.42
C ALA A 186 -4.65 -25.48 -18.93
N LYS A 187 -5.57 -24.72 -19.50
CA LYS A 187 -5.82 -24.73 -20.96
C LYS A 187 -4.61 -24.32 -21.79
N LYS A 188 -3.73 -23.49 -21.22
CA LYS A 188 -2.55 -22.96 -21.90
C LYS A 188 -1.29 -23.72 -21.53
N ASN A 189 -1.07 -23.99 -20.23
CA ASN A 189 0.13 -24.61 -19.69
C ASN A 189 -0.02 -26.12 -19.42
N LYS A 190 -1.22 -26.70 -19.60
CA LYS A 190 -1.51 -28.13 -19.35
C LYS A 190 -1.15 -28.54 -17.93
N GLY A 191 -1.42 -27.64 -16.98
CA GLY A 191 -1.16 -27.81 -15.56
C GLY A 191 0.30 -27.65 -15.13
N ASP A 192 1.22 -27.26 -16.03
CA ASP A 192 2.63 -27.09 -15.71
C ASP A 192 2.87 -25.86 -14.83
N LEU A 193 3.46 -26.09 -13.65
CA LEU A 193 3.83 -25.05 -12.69
C LEU A 193 5.31 -24.65 -12.77
N GLY A 194 6.10 -25.38 -13.58
CA GLY A 194 7.54 -25.22 -13.62
C GLY A 194 8.21 -25.68 -12.33
N TYR A 195 9.46 -25.24 -12.14
CA TYR A 195 10.18 -25.42 -10.88
C TYR A 195 9.74 -24.37 -9.85
N PHE A 196 9.46 -24.81 -8.64
CA PHE A 196 9.15 -23.92 -7.51
C PHE A 196 9.86 -24.40 -6.25
N THR A 197 10.16 -23.44 -5.38
CA THR A 197 10.79 -23.68 -4.08
C THR A 197 9.75 -23.66 -2.97
N TRP A 198 10.12 -24.16 -1.79
CA TRP A 198 9.27 -24.14 -0.59
C TRP A 198 8.84 -22.71 -0.22
N GLY A 199 7.54 -22.54 0.04
CA GLY A 199 6.93 -21.25 0.37
C GLY A 199 6.25 -20.53 -0.81
N GLN A 200 6.33 -21.07 -2.04
CA GLN A 200 5.66 -20.51 -3.21
C GLN A 200 4.26 -21.07 -3.44
N MET A 201 3.94 -22.24 -2.86
CA MET A 201 2.62 -22.88 -2.94
C MET A 201 1.96 -22.92 -1.57
N VAL A 202 0.64 -23.15 -1.53
CA VAL A 202 -0.08 -23.39 -0.26
C VAL A 202 0.45 -24.65 0.42
N ASP A 203 0.37 -24.68 1.74
CA ASP A 203 1.05 -25.66 2.58
C ASP A 203 0.72 -27.10 2.21
N GLU A 204 -0.55 -27.43 2.03
CA GLU A 204 -1.00 -28.78 1.71
C GLU A 204 -0.42 -29.25 0.37
N PHE A 205 -0.41 -28.34 -0.63
CA PHE A 205 0.14 -28.62 -1.94
C PHE A 205 1.66 -28.85 -1.90
N GLN A 206 2.41 -27.93 -1.28
CA GLN A 206 3.86 -28.06 -1.23
C GLN A 206 4.32 -29.23 -0.38
N LYS A 207 3.64 -29.53 0.73
CA LYS A 207 3.92 -30.74 1.54
C LYS A 207 3.79 -32.01 0.70
N ALA A 208 2.72 -32.14 -0.07
CA ALA A 208 2.52 -33.26 -0.96
C ALA A 208 3.58 -33.31 -2.08
N ALA A 209 3.84 -32.18 -2.76
CA ALA A 209 4.80 -32.15 -3.86
C ALA A 209 6.24 -32.47 -3.40
N PHE A 210 6.65 -31.92 -2.24
CA PHE A 210 8.00 -32.13 -1.70
C PHE A 210 8.20 -33.51 -1.05
N SER A 211 7.13 -34.24 -0.72
CA SER A 211 7.23 -35.62 -0.20
C SER A 211 7.31 -36.71 -1.29
N MET A 212 7.02 -36.35 -2.54
CA MET A 212 6.98 -37.30 -3.67
C MET A 212 8.25 -37.29 -4.50
N GLU A 213 8.60 -38.45 -5.06
CA GLU A 213 9.69 -38.57 -6.03
C GLU A 213 9.24 -38.23 -7.46
N PRO A 214 10.18 -37.85 -8.37
CA PRO A 214 9.87 -37.66 -9.76
C PRO A 214 9.17 -38.87 -10.39
N GLY A 215 8.10 -38.61 -11.14
CA GLY A 215 7.21 -39.61 -11.75
C GLY A 215 5.98 -39.96 -10.90
N GLN A 216 5.97 -39.68 -9.61
CA GLN A 216 4.83 -39.98 -8.73
C GLN A 216 3.65 -39.02 -8.94
N ILE A 217 2.44 -39.54 -8.72
CA ILE A 217 1.18 -38.80 -8.74
C ILE A 217 0.53 -38.91 -7.36
N SER A 218 0.14 -37.77 -6.78
CA SER A 218 -0.48 -37.70 -5.45
C SER A 218 -1.90 -38.29 -5.44
N GLU A 219 -2.37 -38.69 -4.26
CA GLU A 219 -3.80 -38.71 -3.97
C GLU A 219 -4.39 -37.29 -4.08
N PRO A 220 -5.76 -37.15 -4.12
CA PRO A 220 -6.37 -35.82 -4.12
C PRO A 220 -5.98 -35.03 -2.87
N VAL A 221 -5.23 -33.93 -3.04
CA VAL A 221 -4.78 -33.04 -1.96
C VAL A 221 -5.77 -31.92 -1.81
N GLU A 222 -6.44 -31.85 -0.67
CA GLU A 222 -7.35 -30.73 -0.36
C GLU A 222 -6.56 -29.47 0.01
N THR A 223 -6.94 -28.35 -0.61
CA THR A 223 -6.43 -27.02 -0.31
C THR A 223 -7.59 -26.02 -0.22
N PRO A 224 -7.37 -24.79 0.22
CA PRO A 224 -8.41 -23.74 0.16
C PRO A 224 -8.99 -23.49 -1.24
N TYR A 225 -8.32 -23.91 -2.30
CA TYR A 225 -8.77 -23.72 -3.69
C TYR A 225 -9.57 -24.88 -4.26
N GLY A 226 -9.54 -26.06 -3.62
CA GLY A 226 -10.16 -27.29 -4.07
C GLY A 226 -9.24 -28.49 -3.93
N PHE A 227 -9.55 -29.58 -4.62
CA PHE A 227 -8.73 -30.79 -4.67
C PHE A 227 -7.71 -30.71 -5.79
N HIS A 228 -6.45 -30.97 -5.48
CA HIS A 228 -5.35 -31.03 -6.46
C HIS A 228 -4.90 -32.47 -6.63
N ILE A 229 -4.71 -32.87 -7.88
CA ILE A 229 -3.94 -34.06 -8.25
C ILE A 229 -2.60 -33.52 -8.75
N ILE A 230 -1.51 -33.93 -8.09
CA ILE A 230 -0.17 -33.38 -8.34
C ILE A 230 0.70 -34.47 -8.94
N LYS A 231 1.38 -34.17 -10.04
CA LYS A 231 2.41 -35.03 -10.62
C LYS A 231 3.76 -34.35 -10.50
N VAL A 232 4.70 -34.93 -9.79
CA VAL A 232 6.09 -34.46 -9.73
C VAL A 232 6.83 -34.91 -11.00
N GLU A 233 7.46 -33.98 -11.70
CA GLU A 233 8.21 -34.25 -12.93
C GLU A 233 9.72 -34.22 -12.72
N GLY A 234 10.21 -33.51 -11.72
CA GLY A 234 11.64 -33.39 -11.46
C GLY A 234 11.96 -32.71 -10.13
N ARG A 235 13.20 -32.87 -9.72
CA ARG A 235 13.82 -32.19 -8.59
C ARG A 235 15.18 -31.66 -8.98
N ARG A 236 15.59 -30.56 -8.39
CA ARG A 236 16.95 -30.03 -8.56
C ARG A 236 17.34 -29.18 -7.35
N LYS A 237 18.64 -28.96 -7.16
CA LYS A 237 19.10 -27.94 -6.22
C LYS A 237 18.70 -26.55 -6.71
N ASN A 238 18.24 -25.73 -5.78
CA ASN A 238 17.88 -24.34 -6.09
C ASN A 238 19.17 -23.55 -6.40
N PRO A 239 19.37 -23.06 -7.64
CA PRO A 239 20.60 -22.37 -8.00
C PRO A 239 20.76 -20.99 -7.31
N PHE A 240 19.71 -20.50 -6.70
CA PHE A 240 19.69 -19.21 -6.00
C PHE A 240 19.71 -19.36 -4.46
N PHE A 241 19.81 -20.60 -3.95
CA PHE A 241 19.92 -20.82 -2.53
C PHE A 241 21.31 -20.44 -2.03
N ASP A 242 21.35 -19.58 -0.99
CA ASP A 242 22.57 -19.16 -0.30
C ASP A 242 22.33 -19.23 1.21
N GLU A 243 23.09 -20.08 1.90
CA GLU A 243 23.00 -20.29 3.35
C GLU A 243 23.22 -18.99 4.14
N ASN A 244 24.04 -18.07 3.61
CA ASN A 244 24.33 -16.80 4.24
C ASN A 244 23.13 -15.82 4.21
N ASN A 245 22.11 -16.12 3.41
CA ASN A 245 20.93 -15.28 3.26
C ASN A 245 19.83 -15.56 4.28
N TYR A 246 20.06 -16.45 5.28
CA TYR A 246 19.02 -16.79 6.28
C TYR A 246 18.43 -15.55 6.95
N GLN A 247 19.27 -14.71 7.52
CA GLN A 247 18.82 -13.51 8.25
C GLN A 247 18.01 -12.55 7.37
N TRP A 248 18.33 -12.51 6.10
CA TRP A 248 17.60 -11.70 5.13
C TRP A 248 16.26 -12.31 4.71
N GLN A 249 16.17 -13.64 4.58
CA GLN A 249 14.97 -14.34 4.20
C GLN A 249 14.01 -14.64 5.37
N LYS A 250 14.52 -14.60 6.59
CA LYS A 250 13.79 -14.92 7.83
C LYS A 250 12.43 -14.21 7.91
N GLU A 251 12.41 -12.91 7.74
CA GLU A 251 11.18 -12.11 7.85
C GLU A 251 10.16 -12.44 6.74
N ASP A 252 10.63 -12.77 5.54
CA ASP A 252 9.77 -13.20 4.45
C ASP A 252 9.15 -14.57 4.72
N ILE A 253 9.95 -15.52 5.20
CA ILE A 253 9.48 -16.86 5.58
C ILE A 253 8.48 -16.74 6.71
N LYS A 254 8.81 -16.00 7.78
CA LYS A 254 7.94 -15.76 8.93
C LYS A 254 6.59 -15.19 8.51
N ARG A 255 6.60 -14.18 7.63
CA ARG A 255 5.39 -13.57 7.09
C ARG A 255 4.53 -14.58 6.31
N ASN A 256 5.14 -15.37 5.42
CA ASN A 256 4.42 -16.35 4.62
C ASN A 256 3.82 -17.46 5.50
N ARG A 257 4.56 -17.93 6.52
CA ARG A 257 4.06 -18.90 7.52
C ARG A 257 2.93 -18.32 8.35
N TYR A 258 3.06 -17.07 8.80
CA TYR A 258 2.00 -16.38 9.54
C TYR A 258 0.69 -16.29 8.73
N PHE A 259 0.73 -16.07 7.42
CA PHE A 259 -0.50 -16.04 6.61
C PHE A 259 -1.27 -17.37 6.64
N ALA A 260 -0.60 -18.49 6.76
CA ALA A 260 -1.25 -19.80 6.91
C ALA A 260 -1.99 -19.92 8.27
N HIS A 261 -1.55 -19.19 9.30
CA HIS A 261 -2.10 -19.21 10.65
C HIS A 261 -2.97 -17.98 10.99
N GLN A 262 -3.34 -17.16 10.01
CA GLN A 262 -3.99 -15.85 10.23
C GLN A 262 -5.26 -15.94 11.09
N ASP A 263 -6.13 -16.93 10.86
CA ASP A 263 -7.37 -17.10 11.63
C ASP A 263 -7.09 -17.48 13.09
N THR A 264 -6.11 -18.33 13.33
CA THR A 264 -5.66 -18.70 14.67
C THR A 264 -5.06 -17.49 15.38
N ALA A 265 -4.21 -16.72 14.70
CA ALA A 265 -3.62 -15.49 15.22
C ALA A 265 -4.70 -14.47 15.65
N LEU A 266 -5.74 -14.28 14.84
CA LEU A 266 -6.85 -13.38 15.17
C LEU A 266 -7.62 -13.84 16.42
N LYS A 267 -7.86 -15.15 16.56
CA LYS A 267 -8.51 -15.73 17.77
C LYS A 267 -7.62 -15.51 19.01
N MET A 268 -6.34 -15.83 18.92
CA MET A 268 -5.38 -15.63 20.02
C MET A 268 -5.27 -14.15 20.40
N TRP A 269 -5.19 -13.26 19.43
CA TRP A 269 -5.14 -11.83 19.70
C TRP A 269 -6.40 -11.30 20.36
N LYS A 270 -7.58 -11.78 19.95
CA LYS A 270 -8.85 -11.45 20.62
C LYS A 270 -8.86 -11.93 22.07
N ALA A 271 -8.40 -13.14 22.33
CA ALA A 271 -8.27 -13.69 23.69
C ALA A 271 -7.27 -12.87 24.51
N LYS A 272 -6.08 -12.56 23.96
CA LYS A 272 -5.04 -11.75 24.64
C LYS A 272 -5.53 -10.37 25.03
N LYS A 273 -6.27 -9.68 24.17
CA LYS A 273 -6.89 -8.38 24.49
C LYS A 273 -7.89 -8.47 25.65
N LYS A 274 -8.65 -9.56 25.71
CA LYS A 274 -9.58 -9.81 26.85
C LYS A 274 -8.81 -10.09 28.14
N GLU A 275 -7.80 -10.94 28.06
CA GLU A 275 -6.89 -11.25 29.19
C GLU A 275 -6.25 -9.99 29.77
N LEU A 276 -5.70 -9.13 28.90
CA LEU A 276 -5.08 -7.87 29.33
C LEU A 276 -6.05 -7.00 30.14
N LYS A 277 -7.29 -6.86 29.70
CA LYS A 277 -8.31 -6.10 30.45
C LYS A 277 -8.59 -6.71 31.80
N GLN A 278 -8.62 -8.04 31.92
CA GLN A 278 -8.83 -8.75 33.17
C GLN A 278 -7.63 -8.59 34.12
N VAL A 279 -6.42 -8.84 33.65
CA VAL A 279 -5.18 -8.73 34.44
C VAL A 279 -4.98 -7.33 35.02
N TYR A 280 -5.35 -6.32 34.24
CA TYR A 280 -5.25 -4.92 34.66
C TYR A 280 -6.51 -4.39 35.33
N GLU A 281 -7.56 -5.19 35.55
CA GLU A 281 -8.85 -4.76 36.12
C GLU A 281 -9.40 -3.53 35.41
N ALA A 282 -9.28 -3.52 34.07
CA ALA A 282 -9.58 -2.34 33.27
C ALA A 282 -11.08 -2.11 33.13
N THR A 283 -11.53 -0.91 33.48
CA THR A 283 -12.93 -0.51 33.43
C THR A 283 -13.14 0.75 32.60
N LEU A 284 -14.11 0.69 31.69
CA LEU A 284 -14.62 1.86 30.95
C LEU A 284 -15.78 2.50 31.70
N PHE A 285 -15.78 3.85 31.83
CA PHE A 285 -16.88 4.59 32.44
C PHE A 285 -17.87 5.05 31.38
N LYS A 286 -18.80 4.16 31.03
CA LYS A 286 -19.76 4.37 29.95
C LYS A 286 -20.58 5.66 30.11
N GLU A 287 -21.10 5.94 31.29
CA GLU A 287 -21.85 7.16 31.55
C GLU A 287 -21.04 8.45 31.29
N LYS A 288 -19.73 8.42 31.62
CA LYS A 288 -18.83 9.54 31.33
C LYS A 288 -18.52 9.68 29.86
N ILE A 289 -18.36 8.54 29.15
CA ILE A 289 -18.18 8.49 27.69
C ILE A 289 -19.40 9.10 26.99
N ASP A 290 -20.62 8.72 27.43
CA ASP A 290 -21.88 9.25 26.91
C ASP A 290 -22.04 10.74 27.19
N SER A 291 -21.65 11.17 28.40
CA SER A 291 -21.65 12.60 28.79
C SER A 291 -20.72 13.43 27.91
N VAL A 292 -19.50 12.92 27.64
CA VAL A 292 -18.55 13.59 26.75
C VAL A 292 -19.06 13.62 25.30
N ALA A 293 -19.74 12.57 24.84
CA ALA A 293 -20.32 12.55 23.51
C ALA A 293 -21.41 13.62 23.33
N ARG A 294 -22.29 13.78 24.35
CA ARG A 294 -23.29 14.88 24.39
C ARG A 294 -22.64 16.26 24.43
N LEU A 295 -21.61 16.43 25.25
CA LEU A 295 -20.84 17.67 25.34
C LEU A 295 -20.18 18.01 23.98
N ALA A 296 -19.59 17.02 23.33
CA ALA A 296 -18.97 17.19 22.00
C ALA A 296 -19.99 17.59 20.94
N SER A 297 -21.19 17.00 20.96
CA SER A 297 -22.30 17.36 20.07
C SER A 297 -22.70 18.83 20.26
N LYS A 298 -22.90 19.28 21.52
CA LYS A 298 -23.21 20.68 21.83
C LYS A 298 -22.12 21.62 21.34
N LYS A 299 -20.85 21.33 21.65
CA LYS A 299 -19.71 22.16 21.21
C LYS A 299 -19.58 22.19 19.69
N GLN A 300 -19.91 21.11 19.00
CA GLN A 300 -19.87 21.06 17.53
C GLN A 300 -20.95 21.95 16.91
N GLN A 301 -22.17 21.97 17.47
CA GLN A 301 -23.23 22.86 17.01
C GLN A 301 -22.86 24.35 17.22
N GLU A 302 -22.11 24.65 18.28
CA GLU A 302 -21.61 25.99 18.58
C GLU A 302 -20.32 26.36 17.80
N GLY A 303 -19.83 25.52 16.88
CA GLY A 303 -18.57 25.73 16.17
C GLY A 303 -17.30 25.54 17.01
N ARG A 304 -17.44 25.16 18.27
CA ARG A 304 -16.36 25.04 19.28
C ARG A 304 -15.86 23.61 19.46
N TYR A 305 -15.60 22.89 18.39
CA TYR A 305 -15.27 21.46 18.40
C TYR A 305 -13.77 21.16 18.63
N LYS A 306 -12.87 22.13 18.52
CA LYS A 306 -11.42 21.89 18.66
C LYS A 306 -11.04 21.61 20.13
N PRO A 307 -9.98 20.81 20.38
CA PRO A 307 -9.54 20.48 21.76
C PRO A 307 -9.33 21.71 22.67
N LYS A 308 -8.90 22.84 22.10
CA LYS A 308 -8.72 24.11 22.81
C LYS A 308 -10.03 24.70 23.37
N SER A 309 -11.17 24.30 22.86
CA SER A 309 -12.49 24.75 23.31
C SER A 309 -13.01 23.99 24.55
N TYR A 310 -12.31 22.98 24.99
CA TYR A 310 -12.62 22.23 26.19
C TYR A 310 -11.86 22.82 27.39
N SER A 311 -12.56 23.03 28.51
CA SER A 311 -11.96 23.50 29.75
C SER A 311 -10.98 22.46 30.32
N MET A 312 -10.15 22.87 31.28
CA MET A 312 -9.25 21.94 31.98
C MET A 312 -10.01 20.87 32.75
N ALA A 313 -11.18 21.23 33.36
CA ALA A 313 -12.04 20.27 34.04
C ALA A 313 -12.62 19.23 33.08
N GLU A 314 -13.12 19.66 31.90
CA GLU A 314 -13.62 18.76 30.87
C GLU A 314 -12.51 17.81 30.34
N LYS A 315 -11.30 18.30 30.11
CA LYS A 315 -10.15 17.52 29.69
C LYS A 315 -9.72 16.46 30.70
N ARG A 316 -9.95 16.70 31.99
CA ARG A 316 -9.64 15.78 33.09
C ARG A 316 -10.73 14.73 33.34
N ILE A 317 -11.81 14.71 32.60
CA ILE A 317 -12.82 13.63 32.69
C ILE A 317 -12.14 12.28 32.48
N VAL A 318 -12.24 11.41 33.49
CA VAL A 318 -11.70 10.05 33.45
C VAL A 318 -12.66 9.15 32.68
N LEU A 319 -12.23 8.60 31.57
CA LEU A 319 -13.01 7.75 30.65
C LEU A 319 -12.80 6.26 30.92
N ALA A 320 -11.63 5.91 31.46
CA ALA A 320 -11.30 4.53 31.83
C ALA A 320 -10.30 4.54 33.00
N LYS A 321 -10.28 3.43 33.75
CA LYS A 321 -9.26 3.16 34.78
C LYS A 321 -8.75 1.74 34.65
N TRP A 322 -7.53 1.52 35.09
CA TRP A 322 -6.92 0.18 35.25
C TRP A 322 -5.96 0.23 36.46
N LYS A 323 -5.44 -0.94 36.87
CA LYS A 323 -4.68 -1.14 38.11
C LYS A 323 -3.62 -0.05 38.40
N ASN A 324 -2.91 0.44 37.38
CA ASN A 324 -1.82 1.40 37.54
C ASN A 324 -2.01 2.67 36.68
N GLY A 325 -3.24 3.04 36.34
CA GLY A 325 -3.45 4.22 35.51
C GLY A 325 -4.90 4.57 35.20
N GLN A 326 -5.05 5.65 34.49
CA GLN A 326 -6.36 6.12 34.03
C GLN A 326 -6.22 6.78 32.65
N LEU A 327 -7.32 6.83 31.93
CA LEU A 327 -7.45 7.48 30.64
C LEU A 327 -8.33 8.71 30.77
N LEU A 328 -7.79 9.86 30.42
CA LEU A 328 -8.50 11.14 30.45
C LEU A 328 -9.01 11.49 29.04
N LEU A 329 -9.98 12.41 28.97
CA LEU A 329 -10.39 12.98 27.68
C LEU A 329 -9.22 13.69 26.97
N ASP A 330 -8.30 14.31 27.72
CA ASP A 330 -7.12 14.95 27.14
C ASP A 330 -6.16 13.94 26.47
N ASP A 331 -6.07 12.70 26.98
CA ASP A 331 -5.30 11.63 26.33
C ASP A 331 -5.91 11.25 24.97
N VAL A 332 -7.25 11.25 24.89
CA VAL A 332 -7.94 11.05 23.59
C VAL A 332 -7.60 12.18 22.63
N PHE A 333 -7.62 13.41 23.09
CA PHE A 333 -7.22 14.56 22.27
C PHE A 333 -5.74 14.55 21.92
N LEU A 334 -4.87 13.99 22.76
CA LEU A 334 -3.47 13.79 22.45
C LEU A 334 -3.30 12.76 21.35
N MET A 335 -3.91 11.59 21.46
CA MET A 335 -3.81 10.51 20.47
C MET A 335 -4.41 10.87 19.11
N TYR A 336 -5.38 11.77 19.05
CA TYR A 336 -6.08 12.19 17.84
C TYR A 336 -5.87 13.66 17.47
N GLY A 337 -5.00 14.37 18.16
CA GLY A 337 -4.80 15.81 17.98
C GLY A 337 -4.09 16.23 16.69
N GLY A 338 -3.46 15.29 15.99
CA GLY A 338 -2.78 15.50 14.73
C GLY A 338 -3.67 15.22 13.51
N ARG A 339 -3.12 14.54 12.52
CA ARG A 339 -3.81 14.18 11.25
C ARG A 339 -5.12 13.40 11.44
N ARG A 340 -5.31 12.75 12.61
CA ARG A 340 -6.51 11.96 12.92
C ARG A 340 -7.64 12.78 13.55
N PHE A 341 -7.45 14.07 13.78
CA PHE A 341 -8.45 14.88 14.47
C PHE A 341 -9.81 14.90 13.75
N SER A 342 -9.83 14.98 12.42
CA SER A 342 -11.07 14.92 11.63
C SER A 342 -11.82 13.60 11.79
N ALA A 343 -11.10 12.50 12.01
CA ALA A 343 -11.72 11.20 12.29
C ALA A 343 -12.34 11.14 13.69
N LEU A 344 -11.67 11.72 14.69
CA LEU A 344 -12.23 11.87 16.04
C LEU A 344 -13.49 12.74 16.00
N GLN A 345 -13.44 13.89 15.34
CA GLN A 345 -14.54 14.83 15.24
C GLN A 345 -15.84 14.18 14.75
N ARG A 346 -15.76 13.29 13.76
CA ARG A 346 -16.93 12.56 13.24
C ARG A 346 -17.46 11.45 14.15
N ARG A 347 -16.68 11.02 15.13
CA ARG A 347 -16.98 9.84 15.97
C ARG A 347 -17.26 10.20 17.43
N ILE A 348 -16.66 11.28 17.95
CA ILE A 348 -16.76 11.67 19.36
C ILE A 348 -18.20 12.02 19.77
N THR A 349 -19.04 12.50 18.85
CA THR A 349 -20.44 12.85 19.07
C THR A 349 -21.38 11.64 19.09
N ARG A 350 -20.87 10.45 18.77
CA ARG A 350 -21.63 9.19 18.72
C ARG A 350 -21.13 8.28 19.85
N PRO A 351 -21.91 8.06 20.91
CA PRO A 351 -21.45 7.35 22.11
C PRO A 351 -20.75 6.03 21.83
N GLU A 352 -21.39 5.14 21.06
CA GLU A 352 -20.82 3.82 20.73
C GLU A 352 -19.50 3.91 19.91
N LYS A 353 -19.40 4.89 19.00
CA LYS A 353 -18.18 5.09 18.21
C LYS A 353 -17.08 5.73 19.05
N PHE A 354 -17.45 6.57 19.99
CA PHE A 354 -16.51 7.17 20.93
C PHE A 354 -16.01 6.13 21.93
N GLU A 355 -16.89 5.28 22.47
CA GLU A 355 -16.52 4.15 23.33
C GLU A 355 -15.49 3.24 22.65
N GLN A 356 -15.66 2.91 21.35
CA GLN A 356 -14.68 2.15 20.58
C GLN A 356 -13.31 2.84 20.52
N ILE A 357 -13.28 4.17 20.40
CA ILE A 357 -12.02 4.94 20.42
C ILE A 357 -11.36 4.85 21.80
N VAL A 358 -12.15 5.07 22.87
CA VAL A 358 -11.65 5.00 24.25
C VAL A 358 -11.10 3.61 24.54
N ASP A 359 -11.80 2.55 24.12
CA ASP A 359 -11.37 1.17 24.27
C ASP A 359 -10.07 0.86 23.52
N GLN A 360 -9.91 1.37 22.30
CA GLN A 360 -8.69 1.23 21.53
C GLN A 360 -7.48 1.89 22.21
N ILE A 361 -7.68 3.10 22.76
CA ILE A 361 -6.62 3.82 23.48
C ILE A 361 -6.29 3.11 24.79
N LEU A 362 -7.29 2.66 25.54
CA LEU A 362 -7.10 1.87 26.75
C LEU A 362 -6.23 0.63 26.44
N LEU A 363 -6.60 -0.17 25.44
CA LEU A 363 -5.83 -1.34 25.03
C LEU A 363 -4.40 -0.98 24.65
N ALA A 364 -4.18 0.13 23.92
CA ALA A 364 -2.83 0.58 23.58
C ALA A 364 -2.00 0.89 24.85
N LYS A 365 -2.61 1.46 25.89
CA LYS A 365 -1.96 1.71 27.18
C LYS A 365 -1.65 0.42 27.94
N LEU A 366 -2.56 -0.55 27.95
CA LEU A 366 -2.32 -1.85 28.57
C LEU A 366 -1.19 -2.61 27.86
N ILE A 367 -1.18 -2.57 26.51
CA ILE A 367 -0.10 -3.16 25.71
C ILE A 367 1.23 -2.45 25.99
N GLU A 368 1.25 -1.11 26.13
CA GLU A 368 2.45 -0.35 26.45
C GLU A 368 3.04 -0.79 27.79
N ASN A 369 2.19 -1.03 28.79
CA ASN A 369 2.62 -1.53 30.11
C ASN A 369 3.22 -2.94 30.01
N GLU A 370 2.59 -3.85 29.28
CA GLU A 370 3.13 -5.20 29.07
C GLU A 370 4.43 -5.19 28.25
N ALA A 371 4.47 -4.38 27.20
CA ALA A 371 5.65 -4.20 26.38
C ALA A 371 6.86 -3.72 27.20
N SER A 372 6.61 -2.84 28.19
CA SER A 372 7.66 -2.39 29.13
C SER A 372 8.16 -3.54 30.00
N LYS A 373 7.26 -4.40 30.52
CA LYS A 373 7.65 -5.53 31.38
C LYS A 373 8.53 -6.54 30.64
N ILE A 374 8.29 -6.75 29.35
CA ILE A 374 9.08 -7.69 28.54
C ILE A 374 10.24 -7.02 27.78
N GLY A 375 10.61 -5.78 28.16
CA GLY A 375 11.78 -5.08 27.65
C GLY A 375 11.69 -4.62 26.20
N LEU A 376 10.49 -4.54 25.59
CA LEU A 376 10.36 -4.13 24.17
C LEU A 376 10.85 -2.70 23.89
N PHE A 377 10.87 -1.84 24.91
CA PHE A 377 11.45 -0.49 24.76
C PHE A 377 12.97 -0.50 24.63
N ASP A 378 13.63 -1.60 25.03
CA ASP A 378 15.07 -1.78 24.90
C ASP A 378 15.46 -2.48 23.60
N ASP A 379 14.50 -3.02 22.87
CA ASP A 379 14.71 -3.58 21.54
C ASP A 379 15.31 -2.53 20.59
N VAL A 380 16.43 -2.90 19.93
CA VAL A 380 17.18 -2.00 19.05
C VAL A 380 16.31 -1.46 17.92
N GLN A 381 15.47 -2.30 17.31
CA GLN A 381 14.57 -1.86 16.24
C GLN A 381 13.54 -0.86 16.75
N VAL A 382 12.97 -1.08 17.94
CA VAL A 382 12.02 -0.15 18.55
C VAL A 382 12.67 1.20 18.84
N LYS A 383 13.84 1.19 19.49
CA LYS A 383 14.63 2.41 19.78
C LYS A 383 14.93 3.19 18.51
N THR A 384 15.48 2.52 17.50
CA THR A 384 15.90 3.14 16.25
C THR A 384 14.69 3.69 15.46
N ASN A 385 13.58 2.93 15.39
CA ASN A 385 12.36 3.40 14.74
C ASN A 385 11.78 4.65 15.41
N LEU A 386 11.72 4.67 16.74
CA LEU A 386 11.23 5.84 17.50
C LEU A 386 12.12 7.06 17.31
N LYS A 387 13.44 6.85 17.31
CA LYS A 387 14.44 7.91 17.09
C LYS A 387 14.34 8.47 15.66
N ASP A 388 14.32 7.60 14.64
CA ASP A 388 14.17 8.03 13.25
C ASP A 388 12.85 8.81 13.05
N PHE A 389 11.74 8.30 13.59
CA PHE A 389 10.48 9.01 13.52
C PHE A 389 10.56 10.42 14.12
N LYS A 390 11.15 10.58 15.31
CA LYS A 390 11.32 11.88 15.96
C LYS A 390 12.13 12.83 15.07
N ILE A 391 13.28 12.37 14.56
CA ILE A 391 14.18 13.16 13.71
C ILE A 391 13.47 13.59 12.43
N GLN A 392 12.85 12.65 11.70
CA GLN A 392 12.14 12.95 10.45
C GLN A 392 10.97 13.92 10.68
N LYS A 393 10.25 13.75 11.79
CA LYS A 393 9.11 14.63 12.09
C LYS A 393 9.54 16.03 12.47
N LEU A 394 10.53 16.16 13.34
CA LEU A 394 11.09 17.47 13.73
C LEU A 394 11.69 18.20 12.55
N SER A 395 12.49 17.50 11.72
CA SER A 395 13.02 18.04 10.47
C SER A 395 11.91 18.58 9.56
N SER A 396 10.82 17.80 9.39
CA SER A 396 9.66 18.24 8.58
C SER A 396 8.96 19.47 9.15
N LEU A 397 8.86 19.58 10.47
CA LEU A 397 8.24 20.73 11.13
C LEU A 397 9.11 21.99 10.98
N ALA A 398 10.43 21.87 11.17
CA ALA A 398 11.36 22.99 10.93
C ALA A 398 11.28 23.46 9.48
N TYR A 399 11.34 22.55 8.51
CA TYR A 399 11.21 22.88 7.09
C TYR A 399 9.89 23.59 6.79
N SER A 400 8.77 23.09 7.34
CA SER A 400 7.47 23.70 7.10
C SER A 400 7.38 25.13 7.66
N LYS A 401 8.01 25.39 8.80
CA LYS A 401 7.96 26.70 9.46
C LYS A 401 8.97 27.69 8.85
N GLU A 402 10.19 27.22 8.55
CA GLU A 402 11.28 28.12 8.15
C GLU A 402 11.39 28.29 6.62
N VAL A 403 11.01 27.29 5.85
CA VAL A 403 11.15 27.33 4.40
C VAL A 403 9.79 27.48 3.74
N LYS A 404 8.90 26.49 3.93
CA LYS A 404 7.61 26.47 3.21
C LYS A 404 6.75 27.70 3.52
N ALA A 405 6.58 28.03 4.81
CA ALA A 405 5.77 29.19 5.20
C ALA A 405 6.32 30.53 4.71
N LYS A 406 7.65 30.62 4.50
CA LYS A 406 8.31 31.83 3.97
C LYS A 406 8.42 31.83 2.44
N SER A 407 8.17 30.70 1.78
CA SER A 407 8.20 30.54 0.33
C SER A 407 6.83 30.43 -0.32
N GLU A 408 5.76 30.44 0.47
CA GLU A 408 4.39 30.52 -0.08
C GLU A 408 4.20 31.92 -0.70
N PRO A 409 3.84 32.01 -2.01
CA PRO A 409 3.60 33.28 -2.65
C PRO A 409 2.37 33.96 -2.04
N THR A 410 2.40 35.29 -1.98
CA THR A 410 1.23 36.08 -1.59
C THR A 410 0.17 36.06 -2.71
N GLU A 411 -1.07 36.42 -2.35
CA GLU A 411 -2.15 36.54 -3.34
C GLU A 411 -1.78 37.55 -4.48
N GLU A 412 -1.06 38.63 -4.13
CA GLU A 412 -0.58 39.59 -5.09
C GLU A 412 0.48 39.01 -6.04
N GLU A 413 1.40 38.18 -5.51
CA GLU A 413 2.41 37.49 -6.32
C GLU A 413 1.77 36.44 -7.23
N ILE A 414 0.79 35.69 -6.73
CA ILE A 414 0.01 34.72 -7.53
C ILE A 414 -0.71 35.43 -8.66
N LYS A 415 -1.37 36.58 -8.36
CA LYS A 415 -2.08 37.37 -9.34
C LYS A 415 -1.15 37.96 -10.38
N ALA A 416 -0.04 38.53 -9.95
CA ALA A 416 0.97 39.09 -10.86
C ALA A 416 1.58 38.01 -11.77
N TYR A 417 1.86 36.82 -11.23
CA TYR A 417 2.34 35.67 -12.02
C TYR A 417 1.29 35.23 -13.06
N TYR A 418 0.04 35.13 -12.64
CA TYR A 418 -1.06 34.78 -13.53
C TYR A 418 -1.23 35.80 -14.67
N GLU A 419 -1.16 37.10 -14.37
CA GLU A 419 -1.28 38.16 -15.36
C GLU A 419 -0.10 38.19 -16.36
N GLN A 420 1.12 37.88 -15.88
CA GLN A 420 2.33 37.85 -16.71
C GLN A 420 2.46 36.55 -17.54
N HIS A 421 1.81 35.47 -17.11
CA HIS A 421 1.93 34.14 -17.70
C HIS A 421 0.56 33.57 -18.11
N ALA A 422 -0.36 34.42 -18.52
CA ALA A 422 -1.73 34.04 -18.90
C ALA A 422 -1.78 32.94 -19.97
N ASP A 423 -0.77 32.90 -20.84
CA ASP A 423 -0.58 31.87 -21.87
C ASP A 423 -0.33 30.44 -21.31
N GLU A 424 0.24 30.31 -20.11
CA GLU A 424 0.41 29.02 -19.43
C GLU A 424 -0.92 28.47 -18.89
N PHE A 425 -1.93 29.31 -18.70
CA PHE A 425 -3.24 28.98 -18.16
C PHE A 425 -4.33 28.82 -19.21
N VAL A 426 -3.94 28.68 -20.45
CA VAL A 426 -4.86 28.53 -21.56
C VAL A 426 -5.51 27.13 -21.56
N LYS A 427 -6.83 27.10 -21.62
CA LYS A 427 -7.58 25.90 -21.98
C LYS A 427 -7.68 25.87 -23.50
N PRO A 428 -6.99 24.95 -24.19
CA PRO A 428 -7.00 24.92 -25.64
C PRO A 428 -8.40 24.67 -26.18
N ALA A 429 -8.68 25.21 -27.37
CA ALA A 429 -9.93 24.97 -28.06
C ALA A 429 -10.21 23.49 -28.22
N GLU A 430 -11.47 23.11 -28.06
CA GLU A 430 -11.96 21.74 -28.16
C GLU A 430 -13.09 21.65 -29.20
N ILE A 431 -13.04 20.61 -30.02
CA ILE A 431 -14.10 20.29 -30.99
C ILE A 431 -14.82 19.00 -30.60
N GLU A 432 -16.14 19.01 -30.67
CA GLU A 432 -16.97 17.86 -30.44
C GLU A 432 -16.92 16.92 -31.64
N LEU A 433 -16.72 15.62 -31.43
CA LEU A 433 -16.47 14.64 -32.48
C LEU A 433 -17.26 13.34 -32.30
N TRP A 434 -17.68 12.80 -33.44
CA TRP A 434 -18.11 11.42 -33.63
C TRP A 434 -17.21 10.75 -34.64
N GLU A 435 -16.97 9.45 -34.50
CA GLU A 435 -16.08 8.66 -35.37
C GLU A 435 -16.71 7.35 -35.81
N ILE A 436 -16.40 6.95 -37.04
CA ILE A 436 -16.59 5.59 -37.55
C ILE A 436 -15.23 5.08 -37.96
N SER A 437 -14.73 4.11 -37.21
CA SER A 437 -13.38 3.54 -37.40
C SER A 437 -13.48 2.24 -38.20
N LEU A 438 -12.78 2.15 -39.32
CA LEU A 438 -12.83 1.05 -40.27
C LEU A 438 -11.41 0.61 -40.64
N LYS A 439 -11.18 -0.69 -40.82
CA LYS A 439 -9.85 -1.22 -41.19
C LYS A 439 -9.57 -1.10 -42.68
N ASP A 440 -10.61 -1.10 -43.48
CA ASP A 440 -10.52 -1.03 -44.94
C ASP A 440 -10.87 0.37 -45.46
N GLU A 441 -9.98 0.95 -46.25
CA GLU A 441 -10.13 2.30 -46.80
C GLU A 441 -11.29 2.40 -47.79
N LYS A 442 -11.52 1.37 -48.60
CA LYS A 442 -12.60 1.35 -49.58
C LYS A 442 -13.96 1.39 -48.92
N THR A 443 -14.11 0.66 -47.81
CA THR A 443 -15.31 0.69 -46.96
C THR A 443 -15.46 2.03 -46.27
N ALA A 444 -14.36 2.65 -45.79
CA ALA A 444 -14.38 3.99 -45.19
C ALA A 444 -14.86 5.05 -46.19
N ASN A 445 -14.39 5.00 -47.42
CA ASN A 445 -14.85 5.89 -48.51
C ASN A 445 -16.35 5.68 -48.85
N LYS A 446 -16.81 4.43 -48.82
CA LYS A 446 -18.26 4.14 -49.01
C LYS A 446 -19.10 4.77 -47.89
N VAL A 447 -18.67 4.61 -46.62
CA VAL A 447 -19.34 5.16 -45.44
C VAL A 447 -19.31 6.68 -45.44
N LEU A 448 -18.21 7.31 -45.84
CA LEU A 448 -18.12 8.75 -46.02
C LEU A 448 -19.17 9.27 -47.00
N LYS A 449 -19.25 8.63 -48.19
CA LYS A 449 -20.27 9.01 -49.20
C LYS A 449 -21.71 8.87 -48.70
N LEU A 450 -22.00 7.84 -47.89
CA LEU A 450 -23.34 7.68 -47.27
C LEU A 450 -23.60 8.79 -46.26
N ALA A 451 -22.64 9.10 -45.40
CA ALA A 451 -22.79 10.16 -44.42
C ALA A 451 -22.96 11.54 -45.09
N GLN A 452 -22.22 11.84 -46.17
CA GLN A 452 -22.32 13.08 -46.94
C GLN A 452 -23.67 13.19 -47.70
N LYS A 453 -24.32 12.06 -48.05
CA LYS A 453 -25.68 12.00 -48.62
C LYS A 453 -26.78 12.20 -47.57
N GLY A 454 -26.46 12.47 -46.30
CA GLY A 454 -27.44 12.75 -45.25
C GLY A 454 -27.92 11.53 -44.46
N TYR A 455 -27.32 10.35 -44.66
CA TYR A 455 -27.63 9.21 -43.79
C TYR A 455 -27.20 9.50 -42.37
N ASP A 456 -27.99 9.05 -41.41
CA ASP A 456 -27.77 9.25 -39.99
C ASP A 456 -26.40 8.70 -39.54
N PHE A 457 -25.52 9.59 -39.06
CA PHE A 457 -24.13 9.25 -38.73
C PHE A 457 -24.06 8.26 -37.57
N GLU A 458 -24.94 8.36 -36.57
CA GLU A 458 -24.97 7.46 -35.41
C GLU A 458 -25.39 6.06 -35.80
N LYS A 459 -26.37 5.96 -36.72
CA LYS A 459 -26.77 4.65 -37.28
C LYS A 459 -25.67 4.04 -38.12
N LEU A 460 -24.96 4.84 -38.91
CA LEU A 460 -23.79 4.38 -39.66
C LEU A 460 -22.69 3.92 -38.72
N ALA A 461 -22.40 4.66 -37.63
CA ALA A 461 -21.42 4.27 -36.63
C ALA A 461 -21.83 2.95 -35.94
N GLY A 462 -23.07 2.80 -35.56
CA GLY A 462 -23.56 1.55 -34.97
C GLY A 462 -23.50 0.34 -35.92
N LYS A 463 -23.63 0.56 -37.24
CA LYS A 463 -23.61 -0.49 -38.25
C LYS A 463 -22.15 -0.83 -38.66
N TYR A 464 -21.34 0.14 -39.00
CA TYR A 464 -20.11 -0.04 -39.71
C TYR A 464 -18.84 0.07 -38.84
N SER A 465 -18.87 0.79 -37.70
CA SER A 465 -17.66 0.98 -36.91
C SER A 465 -17.11 -0.35 -36.38
N GLU A 466 -15.83 -0.57 -36.54
CA GLU A 466 -15.10 -1.74 -36.06
C GLU A 466 -14.45 -1.53 -34.68
N ASP A 467 -14.38 -0.28 -34.21
CA ASP A 467 -14.04 0.01 -32.83
C ASP A 467 -15.23 -0.32 -31.92
N LYS A 468 -15.14 -1.41 -31.17
CA LYS A 468 -16.23 -1.94 -30.32
C LYS A 468 -16.68 -0.96 -29.25
N TYR A 469 -15.76 -0.15 -28.71
CA TYR A 469 -16.07 0.81 -27.65
C TYR A 469 -16.88 1.99 -28.17
N TYR A 470 -16.42 2.64 -29.24
CA TYR A 470 -17.13 3.77 -29.83
C TYR A 470 -18.36 3.35 -30.62
N LYS A 471 -18.38 2.15 -31.18
CA LYS A 471 -19.58 1.55 -31.78
C LYS A 471 -20.77 1.53 -30.83
N LYS A 472 -20.56 1.09 -29.57
CA LYS A 472 -21.58 1.10 -28.50
C LYS A 472 -22.07 2.51 -28.15
N LYS A 473 -21.24 3.53 -28.35
CA LYS A 473 -21.54 4.94 -28.14
C LYS A 473 -22.04 5.64 -29.41
N LYS A 474 -22.44 4.87 -30.43
CA LYS A 474 -22.91 5.40 -31.73
C LYS A 474 -21.89 6.38 -32.35
N GLY A 475 -20.63 6.12 -32.17
CA GLY A 475 -19.53 6.92 -32.68
C GLY A 475 -19.12 8.10 -31.81
N TYR A 476 -19.86 8.49 -30.78
CA TYR A 476 -19.54 9.69 -29.97
C TYR A 476 -18.24 9.52 -29.19
N ILE A 477 -17.30 10.45 -29.40
CA ILE A 477 -16.01 10.45 -28.72
C ILE A 477 -15.80 11.69 -27.81
N GLY A 478 -16.74 12.62 -27.81
CA GLY A 478 -16.75 13.84 -27.02
C GLY A 478 -15.78 14.91 -27.52
N PHE A 479 -15.57 15.95 -26.72
CA PHE A 479 -14.70 17.05 -27.04
C PHE A 479 -13.22 16.65 -27.09
N LYS A 480 -12.50 17.12 -28.11
CA LYS A 480 -11.07 16.84 -28.33
C LYS A 480 -10.33 18.11 -28.70
N THR A 481 -9.17 18.31 -28.10
CA THR A 481 -8.23 19.35 -28.52
C THR A 481 -7.56 18.98 -29.85
N LYS A 482 -6.99 19.96 -30.54
CA LYS A 482 -6.38 19.82 -31.87
C LYS A 482 -5.34 18.67 -31.97
N ASN A 483 -4.64 18.39 -30.86
CA ASN A 483 -3.58 17.39 -30.84
C ASN A 483 -4.00 16.04 -30.24
N ARG A 484 -5.23 15.90 -29.71
CA ARG A 484 -5.62 14.72 -28.91
C ARG A 484 -5.92 13.45 -29.73
N ARG A 485 -6.32 13.61 -31.01
CA ARG A 485 -6.66 12.50 -31.95
C ARG A 485 -5.82 12.53 -33.22
N GLY A 486 -4.60 13.09 -33.15
CA GLY A 486 -3.70 13.20 -34.30
C GLY A 486 -4.34 13.94 -35.48
N GLU A 487 -4.15 13.44 -36.68
CA GLU A 487 -4.66 14.08 -37.90
C GLU A 487 -6.20 14.20 -37.93
N VAL A 488 -6.93 13.28 -37.27
CA VAL A 488 -8.41 13.38 -37.21
C VAL A 488 -8.86 14.68 -36.57
N SER A 489 -8.29 15.06 -35.42
CA SER A 489 -8.63 16.33 -34.77
C SER A 489 -8.14 17.53 -35.56
N LYS A 490 -6.98 17.46 -36.18
CA LYS A 490 -6.45 18.57 -36.99
C LYS A 490 -7.36 18.84 -38.20
N GLU A 491 -7.76 17.80 -38.91
CA GLU A 491 -8.69 17.93 -40.03
C GLU A 491 -10.10 18.37 -39.59
N ALA A 492 -10.55 17.90 -38.43
CA ALA A 492 -11.83 18.33 -37.85
C ALA A 492 -11.83 19.85 -37.54
N PHE A 493 -10.76 20.39 -36.96
CA PHE A 493 -10.63 21.82 -36.72
C PHE A 493 -10.58 22.66 -38.01
N LYS A 494 -9.93 22.13 -39.07
CA LYS A 494 -9.90 22.80 -40.39
C LYS A 494 -11.29 22.81 -41.03
N LEU A 495 -12.04 21.71 -40.86
CA LEU A 495 -13.36 21.55 -41.47
C LEU A 495 -14.45 22.39 -40.80
N GLY A 496 -14.27 22.70 -39.50
CA GLY A 496 -15.22 23.48 -38.69
C GLY A 496 -16.39 22.70 -38.15
N THR A 497 -17.43 23.40 -37.68
CA THR A 497 -18.58 22.82 -36.99
C THR A 497 -19.59 22.17 -37.92
N ASN A 498 -20.27 21.11 -37.43
CA ASN A 498 -21.37 20.41 -38.10
C ASN A 498 -21.02 19.91 -39.52
N LYS A 499 -19.82 19.43 -39.72
CA LYS A 499 -19.32 18.89 -40.99
C LYS A 499 -18.98 17.40 -40.88
N ILE A 500 -18.85 16.75 -42.00
CA ILE A 500 -18.45 15.34 -42.12
C ILE A 500 -17.18 15.29 -42.95
N GLY A 501 -16.15 14.63 -42.39
CA GLY A 501 -14.81 14.53 -42.99
C GLY A 501 -14.21 13.14 -42.95
N GLY A 502 -13.04 13.02 -43.52
CA GLY A 502 -12.31 11.76 -43.65
C GLY A 502 -12.39 11.16 -45.05
N PRO A 503 -11.98 9.87 -45.25
CA PRO A 503 -11.35 9.06 -44.21
C PRO A 503 -9.94 9.53 -43.88
N VAL A 504 -9.62 9.61 -42.61
CA VAL A 504 -8.27 9.96 -42.11
C VAL A 504 -7.65 8.73 -41.47
N LYS A 505 -6.39 8.42 -41.82
CA LYS A 505 -5.68 7.30 -41.18
C LYS A 505 -5.28 7.65 -39.74
N TYR A 506 -5.78 6.86 -38.80
CA TYR A 506 -5.44 7.00 -37.39
C TYR A 506 -5.19 5.64 -36.77
N ARG A 507 -3.96 5.38 -36.34
CA ARG A 507 -3.53 4.03 -35.87
C ARG A 507 -3.81 2.97 -36.93
N ASN A 508 -4.59 1.94 -36.59
CA ASN A 508 -4.93 0.81 -37.44
C ASN A 508 -6.29 0.99 -38.17
N TYR A 509 -6.82 2.22 -38.19
CA TYR A 509 -8.12 2.52 -38.77
C TYR A 509 -8.08 3.66 -39.77
N TYR A 510 -9.01 3.63 -40.71
CA TYR A 510 -9.45 4.77 -41.51
C TYR A 510 -10.70 5.33 -40.82
N VAL A 511 -10.64 6.59 -40.44
CA VAL A 511 -11.67 7.24 -39.61
C VAL A 511 -12.48 8.21 -40.45
N VAL A 512 -13.78 7.95 -40.56
CA VAL A 512 -14.78 8.93 -41.01
C VAL A 512 -15.30 9.62 -39.77
N PHE A 513 -15.35 10.95 -39.76
CA PHE A 513 -15.74 11.71 -38.59
C PHE A 513 -16.81 12.75 -38.87
N LYS A 514 -17.60 13.10 -37.85
CA LYS A 514 -18.54 14.20 -37.84
C LYS A 514 -18.11 15.17 -36.74
N THR A 515 -18.11 16.46 -37.05
CA THR A 515 -17.86 17.53 -36.09
C THR A 515 -19.16 18.08 -35.52
N GLY A 516 -19.11 18.50 -34.25
CA GLY A 516 -20.20 19.21 -33.57
C GLY A 516 -19.79 20.64 -33.22
N LYS A 517 -20.03 21.05 -31.98
CA LYS A 517 -19.68 22.36 -31.45
C LYS A 517 -18.18 22.52 -31.27
N ILE A 518 -17.69 23.75 -31.37
CA ILE A 518 -16.34 24.14 -30.97
C ILE A 518 -16.46 24.97 -29.71
N HIS A 519 -15.74 24.55 -28.66
CA HIS A 519 -15.46 25.41 -27.53
C HIS A 519 -14.18 26.18 -27.85
N PRO A 520 -14.22 27.51 -27.89
CA PRO A 520 -13.06 28.31 -28.19
C PRO A 520 -12.00 28.14 -27.09
N GLU A 521 -10.80 28.54 -27.41
CA GLU A 521 -9.73 28.71 -26.42
C GLU A 521 -10.15 29.75 -25.38
N THR A 522 -9.93 29.41 -24.11
CA THR A 522 -10.28 30.27 -22.96
C THR A 522 -9.13 30.26 -21.96
N ILE A 523 -8.92 31.38 -21.30
CA ILE A 523 -8.02 31.44 -20.15
C ILE A 523 -8.76 30.83 -18.95
N ARG A 524 -8.11 29.98 -18.20
CA ARG A 524 -8.66 29.41 -16.95
C ARG A 524 -8.71 30.55 -15.92
N SER A 525 -9.87 30.89 -15.45
CA SER A 525 -10.07 31.82 -14.31
C SER A 525 -9.67 31.18 -12.99
#